data_2824360ff6781f3f9b6235df87434196
#
_entry.id   2824360ff6781f3f9b6235df87434196
#
_cell.length_a   1.000
_cell.length_b   1.000
_cell.length_c   1.000
_cell.angle_alpha   90.00
_cell.angle_beta   90.00
_cell.angle_gamma   90.00
#
_symmetry.space_group_name_H-M   'P 1'
#
loop_
_entity.id
_entity.type
_entity.pdbx_description
1 polymer ?
#
loop_
_entity_poly.entity_id
_entity_poly.type
_entity_poly.pdbx_seq_one_letter_code
_entity_poly.pdbx_strand_id
1 'polypeptide(L)'
;LVQKWVGLSLFGQNLPQRLLILDGKPNTGKSTLVLILQALIGEENVCQLRTECLAERFELNRFRGKTLLIGCDVPGDFLMKRGASVLKSLVGGDPLSVEAKGLNNAFQVKGDFNVVITCNSRLRVRLDGDAGAWKRRLLIVRYDAPPPQKRIQHFDGVLLKEEGSGMLNWALLGFARLKEDLRETGDF
;
A
#
# COMPACT_ATOMS: atom_id res chain seq x y z
N LEU A 1 -11.47 -4.30 7.91
CA LEU A 1 -10.46 -4.36 6.87
C LEU A 1 -9.38 -3.29 7.08
N VAL A 2 -9.67 -1.99 7.05
CA VAL A 2 -8.68 -0.90 7.18
C VAL A 2 -7.86 -1.04 8.46
N GLN A 3 -8.48 -1.28 9.59
CA GLN A 3 -7.82 -1.48 10.88
C GLN A 3 -6.76 -2.59 10.82
N LYS A 4 -7.10 -3.75 10.28
CA LYS A 4 -6.19 -4.89 10.12
C LYS A 4 -5.01 -4.54 9.21
N TRP A 5 -5.29 -3.84 8.10
CA TRP A 5 -4.26 -3.46 7.15
C TRP A 5 -3.28 -2.42 7.71
N VAL A 6 -3.78 -1.41 8.44
CA VAL A 6 -2.92 -0.44 9.15
C VAL A 6 -2.05 -1.16 10.19
N GLY A 7 -2.64 -2.08 10.96
CA GLY A 7 -1.91 -2.90 11.91
C GLY A 7 -0.82 -3.76 11.25
N LEU A 8 -1.11 -4.40 10.12
CA LEU A 8 -0.12 -5.15 9.33
C LEU A 8 1.07 -4.27 8.93
N SER A 9 0.79 -3.05 8.47
CA SER A 9 1.82 -2.14 7.97
C SER A 9 2.81 -1.69 9.05
N LEU A 10 2.42 -1.69 10.33
CA LEU A 10 3.33 -1.40 11.45
C LEU A 10 4.41 -2.48 11.65
N PHE A 11 4.16 -3.72 11.23
CA PHE A 11 5.09 -4.85 11.40
C PHE A 11 5.97 -5.11 10.18
N GLY A 12 5.79 -4.37 9.11
CA GLY A 12 6.69 -4.33 7.96
C GLY A 12 6.59 -5.50 6.98
N GLN A 13 6.06 -6.66 7.35
CA GLN A 13 5.94 -7.82 6.46
C GLN A 13 4.52 -7.97 5.94
N ASN A 14 4.36 -8.11 4.64
CA ASN A 14 3.07 -8.34 3.98
C ASN A 14 2.71 -9.84 3.99
N LEU A 15 2.38 -10.36 5.17
CA LEU A 15 2.06 -11.79 5.36
C LEU A 15 0.93 -12.30 4.44
N PRO A 16 -0.19 -11.58 4.26
CA PRO A 16 -1.29 -12.04 3.42
C PRO A 16 -1.07 -11.81 1.93
N GLN A 17 0.06 -11.23 1.52
CA GLN A 17 0.39 -10.91 0.12
C GLN A 17 -0.68 -10.03 -0.56
N ARG A 18 -1.19 -9.03 0.16
CA ARG A 18 -2.26 -8.15 -0.30
C ARG A 18 -1.79 -6.71 -0.44
N LEU A 19 -2.43 -5.94 -1.31
CA LEU A 19 -2.24 -4.50 -1.42
C LEU A 19 -3.56 -3.78 -1.24
N LEU A 20 -3.52 -2.62 -0.59
CA LEU A 20 -4.69 -1.80 -0.31
C LEU A 20 -4.87 -0.76 -1.41
N ILE A 21 -6.08 -0.70 -1.98
CA ILE A 21 -6.49 0.34 -2.91
C ILE A 21 -7.60 1.17 -2.27
N LEU A 22 -7.34 2.47 -2.17
CA LEU A 22 -8.32 3.47 -1.76
C LEU A 22 -8.88 4.11 -3.03
N ASP A 23 -10.06 3.65 -3.44
CA ASP A 23 -10.72 4.07 -4.68
C ASP A 23 -11.86 5.04 -4.38
N GLY A 24 -11.99 6.12 -5.13
CA GLY A 24 -13.12 7.02 -5.02
C GLY A 24 -12.82 8.48 -5.37
N LYS A 25 -13.83 9.32 -5.23
CA LYS A 25 -13.78 10.74 -5.62
C LYS A 25 -12.66 11.51 -4.91
N PRO A 26 -12.13 12.58 -5.51
CA PRO A 26 -11.18 13.45 -4.84
C PRO A 26 -11.81 14.10 -3.60
N ASN A 27 -10.96 14.48 -2.63
CA ASN A 27 -11.36 15.17 -1.39
C ASN A 27 -12.26 14.37 -0.42
N THR A 28 -12.18 13.05 -0.46
CA THR A 28 -12.97 12.16 0.43
C THR A 28 -12.16 11.58 1.59
N GLY A 29 -10.93 12.06 1.84
CA GLY A 29 -10.10 11.63 2.97
C GLY A 29 -9.06 10.54 2.68
N LYS A 30 -8.92 10.08 1.43
CA LYS A 30 -7.90 9.08 1.05
C LYS A 30 -6.48 9.52 1.42
N SER A 31 -6.11 10.73 1.01
CA SER A 31 -4.78 11.29 1.30
C SER A 31 -4.56 11.51 2.80
N THR A 32 -5.59 11.90 3.55
CA THR A 32 -5.52 12.03 5.01
C THR A 32 -5.16 10.70 5.66
N LEU A 33 -5.80 9.60 5.26
CA LEU A 33 -5.45 8.26 5.77
C LEU A 33 -4.01 7.89 5.42
N VAL A 34 -3.55 8.19 4.20
CA VAL A 34 -2.18 7.89 3.77
C VAL A 34 -1.16 8.68 4.60
N LEU A 35 -1.40 9.97 4.88
CA LEU A 35 -0.52 10.80 5.71
C LEU A 35 -0.46 10.30 7.16
N ILE A 36 -1.59 9.89 7.73
CA ILE A 36 -1.63 9.26 9.05
C ILE A 36 -0.81 7.96 9.05
N LEU A 37 -0.95 7.13 8.04
CA LEU A 37 -0.17 5.89 7.87
C LEU A 37 1.33 6.19 7.83
N GLN A 38 1.76 7.15 7.03
CA GLN A 38 3.15 7.59 6.95
C GLN A 38 3.71 7.98 8.32
N ALA A 39 2.96 8.79 9.06
CA ALA A 39 3.37 9.25 10.38
C ALA A 39 3.46 8.11 11.40
N LEU A 40 2.53 7.15 11.38
CA LEU A 40 2.53 5.99 12.29
C LEU A 40 3.68 5.02 12.01
N ILE A 41 4.07 4.85 10.74
CA ILE A 41 5.11 3.90 10.33
C ILE A 41 6.51 4.53 10.39
N GLY A 42 6.59 5.86 10.29
CA GLY A 42 7.83 6.64 10.17
C GLY A 42 8.25 6.83 8.71
N GLU A 43 8.57 8.05 8.35
CA GLU A 43 8.92 8.45 6.97
C GLU A 43 10.12 7.68 6.42
N GLU A 44 11.06 7.32 7.28
CA GLU A 44 12.26 6.55 6.94
C GLU A 44 11.93 5.14 6.41
N ASN A 45 10.76 4.58 6.78
CA ASN A 45 10.29 3.26 6.37
C ASN A 45 9.40 3.30 5.14
N VAL A 46 9.10 4.49 4.63
CA VAL A 46 8.16 4.70 3.52
C VAL A 46 8.90 5.09 2.24
N CYS A 47 8.37 4.64 1.09
CA CYS A 47 8.81 5.11 -0.22
C CYS A 47 7.62 5.35 -1.15
N GLN A 48 7.72 6.38 -1.98
CA GLN A 48 6.76 6.61 -3.04
C GLN A 48 6.85 5.49 -4.09
N LEU A 49 5.72 4.88 -4.38
CA LEU A 49 5.53 3.91 -5.47
C LEU A 49 5.16 4.67 -6.75
N ARG A 50 6.06 4.70 -7.72
CA ARG A 50 5.83 5.27 -9.05
C ARG A 50 5.45 4.13 -9.99
N THR A 51 4.15 3.89 -10.15
CA THR A 51 3.64 2.73 -10.91
C THR A 51 4.08 2.72 -12.38
N GLU A 52 4.29 3.89 -12.96
CA GLU A 52 4.78 4.09 -14.32
C GLU A 52 6.27 3.73 -14.48
N CYS A 53 7.06 3.85 -13.41
CA CYS A 53 8.51 3.59 -13.42
C CYS A 53 8.89 2.18 -12.97
N LEU A 54 7.94 1.34 -12.53
CA LEU A 54 8.23 0.02 -11.96
C LEU A 54 9.02 -0.91 -12.88
N ALA A 55 8.97 -0.71 -14.19
CA ALA A 55 9.73 -1.47 -15.17
C ALA A 55 11.11 -0.87 -15.48
N GLU A 56 11.49 0.25 -14.86
CA GLU A 56 12.77 0.90 -15.06
C GLU A 56 13.89 0.21 -14.25
N ARG A 57 15.07 0.20 -14.82
CA ARG A 57 16.24 -0.58 -14.35
C ARG A 57 16.60 -0.32 -12.88
N PHE A 58 16.51 0.92 -12.40
CA PHE A 58 16.98 1.30 -11.06
C PHE A 58 15.85 1.66 -10.09
N GLU A 59 14.59 1.53 -10.49
CA GLU A 59 13.46 1.94 -9.65
C GLU A 59 13.39 1.16 -8.35
N LEU A 60 13.58 -0.16 -8.42
CA LEU A 60 13.47 -1.04 -7.27
C LEU A 60 14.51 -0.77 -6.18
N ASN A 61 15.65 -0.15 -6.53
CA ASN A 61 16.68 0.22 -5.54
C ASN A 61 16.17 1.24 -4.51
N ARG A 62 15.17 2.05 -4.86
CA ARG A 62 14.55 3.02 -3.95
C ARG A 62 13.81 2.35 -2.79
N PHE A 63 13.39 1.09 -2.96
CA PHE A 63 12.62 0.35 -1.97
C PHE A 63 13.48 -0.37 -0.93
N ARG A 64 14.80 -0.33 -1.09
CA ARG A 64 15.73 -0.94 -0.14
C ARG A 64 15.55 -0.37 1.26
N GLY A 65 15.33 -1.25 2.26
CA GLY A 65 15.12 -0.87 3.66
C GLY A 65 13.76 -0.23 3.94
N LYS A 66 12.84 -0.23 2.98
CA LYS A 66 11.47 0.26 3.14
C LYS A 66 10.52 -0.88 3.46
N THR A 67 9.42 -0.56 4.13
CA THR A 67 8.38 -1.54 4.49
C THR A 67 7.03 -1.17 3.91
N LEU A 68 6.81 0.12 3.62
CA LEU A 68 5.57 0.64 3.03
C LEU A 68 5.85 1.38 1.73
N LEU A 69 5.16 1.00 0.67
CA LEU A 69 5.18 1.69 -0.63
C LEU A 69 3.83 2.39 -0.86
N ILE A 70 3.86 3.68 -1.20
CA ILE A 70 2.68 4.52 -1.36
C ILE A 70 2.59 5.06 -2.78
N GLY A 71 1.54 4.66 -3.51
CA GLY A 71 1.17 5.22 -4.81
C GLY A 71 0.03 6.23 -4.66
N CYS A 72 0.33 7.53 -4.82
CA CYS A 72 -0.69 8.59 -4.77
C CYS A 72 -1.23 8.90 -6.16
N ASP A 73 -2.56 9.07 -6.24
CA ASP A 73 -3.29 9.48 -7.45
C ASP A 73 -2.93 8.66 -8.70
N VAL A 74 -2.79 7.36 -8.51
CA VAL A 74 -2.42 6.43 -9.57
C VAL A 74 -3.60 6.29 -10.56
N PRO A 75 -3.35 6.32 -11.88
CA PRO A 75 -4.39 6.08 -12.89
C PRO A 75 -5.06 4.73 -12.70
N GLY A 76 -6.39 4.65 -12.87
CA GLY A 76 -7.14 3.40 -12.65
C GLY A 76 -6.77 2.24 -13.57
N ASP A 77 -6.01 2.50 -14.64
CA ASP A 77 -5.52 1.50 -15.60
C ASP A 77 -4.11 0.96 -15.27
N PHE A 78 -3.51 1.33 -14.12
CA PHE A 78 -2.12 0.98 -13.80
C PHE A 78 -1.84 -0.54 -13.81
N LEU A 79 -2.82 -1.35 -13.47
CA LEU A 79 -2.71 -2.82 -13.51
C LEU A 79 -2.71 -3.39 -14.94
N MET A 80 -2.99 -2.57 -15.94
CA MET A 80 -2.92 -2.93 -17.35
C MET A 80 -1.56 -2.57 -17.98
N LYS A 81 -0.70 -1.86 -17.23
CA LYS A 81 0.59 -1.36 -17.71
C LYS A 81 1.74 -2.33 -17.42
N ARG A 82 2.88 -2.08 -18.07
CA ARG A 82 4.07 -2.95 -18.03
C ARG A 82 4.60 -3.24 -16.61
N GLY A 83 4.43 -2.32 -15.66
CA GLY A 83 4.87 -2.49 -14.27
C GLY A 83 3.98 -3.39 -13.40
N ALA A 84 2.83 -3.85 -13.90
CA ALA A 84 1.88 -4.62 -13.10
C ALA A 84 2.44 -5.97 -12.62
N SER A 85 3.27 -6.64 -13.42
CA SER A 85 3.94 -7.88 -13.01
C SER A 85 4.92 -7.65 -11.85
N VAL A 86 5.68 -6.56 -11.92
CA VAL A 86 6.61 -6.16 -10.85
C VAL A 86 5.84 -5.87 -9.56
N LEU A 87 4.68 -5.20 -9.64
CA LEU A 87 3.83 -4.95 -8.48
C LEU A 87 3.32 -6.25 -7.84
N LYS A 88 3.00 -7.28 -8.65
CA LYS A 88 2.64 -8.61 -8.11
C LYS A 88 3.79 -9.21 -7.29
N SER A 89 5.01 -9.12 -7.78
CA SER A 89 6.20 -9.64 -7.10
C SER A 89 6.54 -8.83 -5.84
N LEU A 90 6.35 -7.50 -5.85
CA LEU A 90 6.58 -6.63 -4.68
C LEU A 90 5.70 -7.00 -3.47
N VAL A 91 4.52 -7.57 -3.68
CA VAL A 91 3.60 -7.99 -2.61
C VAL A 91 3.54 -9.51 -2.43
N GLY A 92 4.08 -10.28 -3.39
CA GLY A 92 3.90 -11.73 -3.48
C GLY A 92 4.92 -12.56 -2.72
N GLY A 93 5.96 -11.94 -2.14
CA GLY A 93 7.05 -12.65 -1.50
C GLY A 93 8.15 -13.13 -2.46
N ASP A 94 8.06 -12.79 -3.75
CA ASP A 94 9.02 -13.22 -4.76
C ASP A 94 10.37 -12.51 -4.58
N PRO A 95 11.50 -13.17 -4.90
CA PRO A 95 12.80 -12.51 -4.97
C PRO A 95 12.84 -11.57 -6.18
N LEU A 96 13.24 -10.32 -5.96
CA LEU A 96 13.39 -9.29 -6.96
C LEU A 96 14.86 -8.97 -7.16
N SER A 97 15.37 -9.06 -8.39
CA SER A 97 16.71 -8.61 -8.72
C SER A 97 16.73 -7.09 -8.81
N VAL A 98 17.64 -6.47 -8.08
CA VAL A 98 17.74 -5.02 -7.93
C VAL A 98 19.13 -4.57 -8.34
N GLU A 99 19.19 -3.55 -9.19
CA GLU A 99 20.44 -2.93 -9.60
C GLU A 99 20.55 -1.51 -9.02
N ALA A 100 21.75 -1.13 -8.63
CA ALA A 100 22.06 0.23 -8.18
C ALA A 100 23.12 0.88 -9.07
N LYS A 101 22.99 2.19 -9.30
CA LYS A 101 24.00 2.93 -10.05
C LYS A 101 25.37 2.83 -9.37
N GLY A 102 26.40 2.54 -10.12
CA GLY A 102 27.78 2.44 -9.62
C GLY A 102 28.13 1.12 -8.92
N LEU A 103 27.21 0.18 -8.83
CA LEU A 103 27.49 -1.19 -8.37
C LEU A 103 27.49 -2.15 -9.57
N ASN A 104 28.55 -2.95 -9.66
CA ASN A 104 28.68 -3.94 -10.75
C ASN A 104 27.80 -5.20 -10.56
N ASN A 105 27.29 -5.41 -9.34
CA ASN A 105 26.52 -6.59 -9.00
C ASN A 105 25.08 -6.22 -8.62
N ALA A 106 24.11 -6.93 -9.18
CA ALA A 106 22.75 -6.91 -8.73
C ALA A 106 22.64 -7.62 -7.36
N PHE A 107 21.71 -7.18 -6.53
CA PHE A 107 21.36 -7.85 -5.28
C PHE A 107 19.88 -8.23 -5.27
N GLN A 108 19.48 -9.10 -4.36
CA GLN A 108 18.10 -9.51 -4.25
C GLN A 108 17.39 -8.84 -3.09
N VAL A 109 16.15 -8.46 -3.32
CA VAL A 109 15.22 -7.95 -2.30
C VAL A 109 13.99 -8.85 -2.31
N LYS A 110 13.50 -9.21 -1.14
CA LYS A 110 12.26 -9.96 -1.01
C LYS A 110 11.06 -9.04 -1.23
N GLY A 111 10.12 -9.47 -2.07
CA GLY A 111 8.92 -8.73 -2.40
C GLY A 111 7.80 -8.93 -1.38
N ASP A 112 7.99 -8.51 -0.13
CA ASP A 112 7.00 -8.60 0.95
C ASP A 112 6.55 -7.22 1.46
N PHE A 113 6.56 -6.23 0.58
CA PHE A 113 6.19 -4.85 0.91
C PHE A 113 4.69 -4.70 1.16
N ASN A 114 4.34 -3.90 2.15
CA ASN A 114 3.00 -3.35 2.27
C ASN A 114 2.83 -2.25 1.21
N VAL A 115 1.74 -2.30 0.47
CA VAL A 115 1.48 -1.36 -0.64
C VAL A 115 0.11 -0.74 -0.47
N VAL A 116 0.04 0.60 -0.44
CA VAL A 116 -1.21 1.35 -0.52
C VAL A 116 -1.23 2.23 -1.76
N ILE A 117 -2.35 2.22 -2.46
CA ILE A 117 -2.53 3.01 -3.69
C ILE A 117 -3.82 3.81 -3.56
N THR A 118 -3.76 5.12 -3.85
CA THR A 118 -4.95 5.95 -4.00
C THR A 118 -5.28 6.14 -5.47
N CYS A 119 -6.55 5.95 -5.84
CA CYS A 119 -7.07 6.20 -7.18
C CYS A 119 -8.23 7.17 -7.12
N ASN A 120 -8.28 8.14 -8.05
CA ASN A 120 -9.41 9.03 -8.26
C ASN A 120 -10.32 8.57 -9.40
N SER A 121 -9.89 7.57 -10.17
CA SER A 121 -10.63 6.92 -11.24
C SER A 121 -10.81 5.44 -10.94
N ARG A 122 -11.93 4.88 -11.40
CA ARG A 122 -12.26 3.47 -11.16
C ARG A 122 -11.17 2.52 -11.66
N LEU A 123 -10.79 1.59 -10.80
CA LEU A 123 -9.79 0.56 -11.11
C LEU A 123 -10.24 -0.30 -12.31
N ARG A 124 -9.33 -0.51 -13.26
CA ARG A 124 -9.49 -1.40 -14.40
C ARG A 124 -8.52 -2.56 -14.29
N VAL A 125 -9.02 -3.77 -14.43
CA VAL A 125 -8.23 -5.00 -14.39
C VAL A 125 -8.50 -5.78 -15.68
N ARG A 126 -7.44 -6.26 -16.34
CA ARG A 126 -7.60 -7.24 -17.43
C ARG A 126 -7.98 -8.59 -16.84
N LEU A 127 -9.01 -9.21 -17.42
CA LEU A 127 -9.50 -10.52 -17.00
C LEU A 127 -8.77 -11.68 -17.69
N ASP A 128 -7.94 -11.41 -18.69
CA ASP A 128 -7.24 -12.40 -19.52
C ASP A 128 -6.13 -13.11 -18.74
N GLY A 129 -6.44 -14.26 -18.16
CA GLY A 129 -5.49 -15.16 -17.49
C GLY A 129 -5.02 -14.74 -16.08
N ASP A 130 -4.92 -13.44 -15.79
CA ASP A 130 -4.35 -12.90 -14.53
C ASP A 130 -5.42 -12.48 -13.50
N ALA A 131 -6.69 -12.60 -13.82
CA ALA A 131 -7.79 -12.13 -12.95
C ALA A 131 -7.75 -12.76 -11.56
N GLY A 132 -7.50 -14.06 -11.47
CA GLY A 132 -7.38 -14.78 -10.20
C GLY A 132 -6.22 -14.30 -9.35
N ALA A 133 -5.07 -13.99 -9.99
CA ALA A 133 -3.90 -13.49 -9.31
C ALA A 133 -4.13 -12.09 -8.70
N TRP A 134 -4.86 -11.22 -9.37
CA TRP A 134 -5.23 -9.92 -8.85
C TRP A 134 -6.34 -10.01 -7.80
N LYS A 135 -7.38 -10.81 -8.03
CA LYS A 135 -8.49 -10.99 -7.09
C LYS A 135 -8.01 -11.34 -5.68
N ARG A 136 -7.02 -12.24 -5.57
CA ARG A 136 -6.46 -12.64 -4.27
C ARG A 136 -5.54 -11.58 -3.64
N ARG A 137 -5.05 -10.58 -4.38
CA ARG A 137 -4.11 -9.58 -3.89
C ARG A 137 -4.77 -8.24 -3.56
N LEU A 138 -5.89 -7.91 -4.17
CA LEU A 138 -6.51 -6.60 -4.06
C LEU A 138 -7.45 -6.52 -2.86
N LEU A 139 -7.19 -5.58 -1.97
CA LEU A 139 -8.13 -5.10 -0.97
C LEU A 139 -8.60 -3.72 -1.41
N ILE A 140 -9.87 -3.58 -1.77
CA ILE A 140 -10.41 -2.34 -2.29
C ILE A 140 -11.35 -1.71 -1.26
N VAL A 141 -11.03 -0.50 -0.84
CA VAL A 141 -11.88 0.33 0.00
C VAL A 141 -12.40 1.50 -0.83
N ARG A 142 -13.71 1.60 -0.94
CA ARG A 142 -14.37 2.65 -1.69
C ARG A 142 -14.66 3.87 -0.83
N TYR A 143 -14.27 5.02 -1.34
CA TYR A 143 -14.54 6.33 -0.78
C TYR A 143 -15.66 7.00 -1.58
N ASP A 144 -16.88 6.47 -1.43
CA ASP A 144 -18.07 6.90 -2.17
C ASP A 144 -18.85 8.04 -1.46
N ALA A 145 -18.53 8.30 -0.19
CA ALA A 145 -19.15 9.38 0.56
C ALA A 145 -18.88 10.75 -0.10
N PRO A 146 -19.85 11.68 -0.03
CA PRO A 146 -19.63 13.02 -0.52
C PRO A 146 -18.48 13.70 0.27
N PRO A 147 -17.71 14.58 -0.37
CA PRO A 147 -16.70 15.38 0.34
C PRO A 147 -17.34 16.19 1.48
N PRO A 148 -16.60 16.42 2.59
CA PRO A 148 -17.14 17.23 3.71
C PRO A 148 -17.42 18.67 3.24
N GLN A 149 -18.51 19.25 3.72
CA GLN A 149 -18.89 20.64 3.42
C GLN A 149 -17.84 21.64 3.92
N LYS A 150 -17.27 21.37 5.10
CA LYS A 150 -16.20 22.19 5.70
C LYS A 150 -14.92 21.36 5.75
N ARG A 151 -13.88 21.85 5.11
CA ARG A 151 -12.55 21.23 5.18
C ARG A 151 -11.78 21.77 6.37
N ILE A 152 -11.09 20.87 7.06
CA ILE A 152 -10.11 21.22 8.09
C ILE A 152 -8.74 21.11 7.43
N GLN A 153 -7.99 22.21 7.46
CA GLN A 153 -6.60 22.19 6.93
C GLN A 153 -5.73 21.35 7.84
N HIS A 154 -4.80 20.58 7.27
CA HIS A 154 -3.88 19.70 7.99
C HIS A 154 -4.59 18.78 8.99
N PHE A 155 -5.75 18.24 8.59
CA PHE A 155 -6.58 17.39 9.45
C PHE A 155 -5.86 16.16 9.95
N ASP A 156 -4.97 15.57 9.14
CA ASP A 156 -4.04 14.51 9.52
C ASP A 156 -3.17 14.89 10.72
N GLY A 157 -2.58 16.09 10.71
CA GLY A 157 -1.77 16.61 11.81
C GLY A 157 -2.58 16.87 13.08
N VAL A 158 -3.81 17.38 12.96
CA VAL A 158 -4.73 17.56 14.09
C VAL A 158 -5.05 16.21 14.74
N LEU A 159 -5.45 15.23 13.93
CA LEU A 159 -5.77 13.89 14.40
C LEU A 159 -4.57 13.20 15.07
N LEU A 160 -3.39 13.29 14.47
CA LEU A 160 -2.17 12.68 15.03
C LEU A 160 -1.80 13.30 16.37
N LYS A 161 -1.96 14.62 16.53
CA LYS A 161 -1.67 15.31 17.77
C LYS A 161 -2.64 14.94 18.88
N GLU A 162 -3.93 14.85 18.57
CA GLU A 162 -4.99 14.62 19.55
C GLU A 162 -5.21 13.14 19.84
N GLU A 163 -5.13 12.28 18.82
CA GLU A 163 -5.55 10.88 18.87
C GLU A 163 -4.43 9.89 18.50
N GLY A 164 -3.19 10.33 18.32
CA GLY A 164 -2.10 9.50 17.80
C GLY A 164 -1.88 8.20 18.60
N SER A 165 -1.91 8.27 19.94
CA SER A 165 -1.80 7.08 20.79
C SER A 165 -2.99 6.13 20.61
N GLY A 166 -4.20 6.68 20.50
CA GLY A 166 -5.42 5.91 20.21
C GLY A 166 -5.37 5.23 18.85
N MET A 167 -4.88 5.94 17.83
CA MET A 167 -4.70 5.38 16.49
C MET A 167 -3.69 4.23 16.48
N LEU A 168 -2.57 4.37 17.20
CA LEU A 168 -1.59 3.30 17.34
C LEU A 168 -2.20 2.07 18.01
N ASN A 169 -2.89 2.24 19.13
CA ASN A 169 -3.57 1.16 19.84
C ASN A 169 -4.63 0.48 18.94
N TRP A 170 -5.40 1.29 18.20
CA TRP A 170 -6.39 0.78 17.24
C TRP A 170 -5.73 -0.06 16.15
N ALA A 171 -4.57 0.34 15.65
CA ALA A 171 -3.80 -0.41 14.66
C ALA A 171 -3.23 -1.72 15.25
N LEU A 172 -2.69 -1.70 16.47
CA LEU A 172 -2.21 -2.90 17.16
C LEU A 172 -3.32 -3.94 17.38
N LEU A 173 -4.52 -3.50 17.78
CA LEU A 173 -5.70 -4.36 17.85
C LEU A 173 -6.07 -4.93 16.48
N GLY A 174 -5.93 -4.14 15.41
CA GLY A 174 -6.12 -4.59 14.05
C GLY A 174 -5.17 -5.72 13.65
N PHE A 175 -3.91 -5.61 14.03
CA PHE A 175 -2.93 -6.67 13.79
C PHE A 175 -3.24 -7.94 14.56
N ALA A 176 -3.64 -7.83 15.83
CA ALA A 176 -4.05 -8.98 16.62
C ALA A 176 -5.20 -9.75 15.96
N ARG A 177 -6.23 -9.03 15.52
CA ARG A 177 -7.38 -9.61 14.77
C ARG A 177 -6.95 -10.25 13.45
N LEU A 178 -6.03 -9.62 12.71
CA LEU A 178 -5.51 -10.20 11.47
C LEU A 178 -4.77 -11.51 11.73
N LYS A 179 -3.99 -11.59 12.82
CA LYS A 179 -3.30 -12.84 13.19
C LYS A 179 -4.27 -13.98 13.50
N GLU A 180 -5.41 -13.68 14.11
CA GLU A 180 -6.47 -14.66 14.36
C GLU A 180 -7.08 -15.13 13.03
N ASP A 181 -7.47 -14.21 12.14
CA ASP A 181 -8.02 -14.54 10.83
C ASP A 181 -7.05 -15.42 10.02
N LEU A 182 -5.76 -15.05 9.98
CA LEU A 182 -4.74 -15.82 9.25
C LEU A 182 -4.55 -17.23 9.81
N ARG A 183 -4.75 -17.43 11.11
CA ARG A 183 -4.70 -18.77 11.74
C ARG A 183 -5.94 -19.61 11.40
N GLU A 184 -7.12 -18.98 11.36
CA GLU A 184 -8.39 -19.66 11.18
C GLU A 184 -8.71 -19.93 9.70
N THR A 185 -8.46 -18.95 8.85
CA THR A 185 -8.88 -18.98 7.43
C THR A 185 -7.72 -18.99 6.44
N GLY A 186 -6.52 -18.64 6.87
CA GLY A 186 -5.35 -18.42 6.01
C GLY A 186 -5.44 -17.12 5.17
N ASP A 187 -6.44 -16.26 5.41
CA ASP A 187 -6.67 -15.03 4.65
C ASP A 187 -6.99 -13.82 5.55
N PHE A 188 -7.25 -12.65 4.90
CA PHE A 188 -7.38 -11.32 5.50
C PHE A 188 -8.78 -11.08 6.09
#